data_b93d220b5b5a3835d0527fd69655f599
#
_entry.id   b93d220b5b5a3835d0527fd69655f599
#
_cell.length_a   1.000
_cell.length_b   1.000
_cell.length_c   1.000
_cell.angle_alpha   90.00
_cell.angle_beta   90.00
_cell.angle_gamma   90.00
#
_symmetry.space_group_name_H-M   'P 1'
#
loop_
_entity.id
_entity.type
_entity.pdbx_description
1 polymer ?
#
loop_
_entity_poly.entity_id
_entity_poly.type
_entity_poly.pdbx_seq_one_letter_code
_entity_poly.pdbx_strand_id
1 'polypeptide(L)'
;VLLCAHLVVALIALVVIGGVTRVMEAGLACPDWPLCYGSLLPGRQMNLKVFLEWFHRLDAFVVGVALLVLGVVSWLRRSQLPGWLPWAATGALGLVAVQGALGALTVTHLLEASTVTAHLATALALVLGMAALHQALLGSLSPEPLATPPLPWRLAALLAGVLVPAQCLLGGAMASRWAAERCFAAGESCRWLLLHRLGAWPAVLSLLLLALLSLALPASQAQLRRLSLVALLLVAAQVGLGILSLRLQLALPAVTAAHQLVAALLVALIGALWGRGLLRPSSPAEIPSIAPSPSLYSEALRG
;
A
#
# COMPACT_ATOMS: atom_id res chain seq x y z
N VAL A 1 2.84 -10.43 -13.32
CA VAL A 1 2.65 -8.97 -13.37
C VAL A 1 1.19 -8.60 -13.08
N LEU A 2 0.22 -9.10 -13.86
CA LEU A 2 -1.19 -8.75 -13.71
C LEU A 2 -1.72 -9.02 -12.30
N LEU A 3 -1.44 -10.18 -11.70
CA LEU A 3 -1.86 -10.49 -10.33
C LEU A 3 -1.31 -9.46 -9.33
N CYS A 4 -0.05 -9.03 -9.46
CA CYS A 4 0.52 -8.00 -8.59
C CYS A 4 -0.19 -6.64 -8.77
N ALA A 5 -0.54 -6.27 -10.01
CA ALA A 5 -1.29 -5.06 -10.29
C ALA A 5 -2.69 -5.09 -9.63
N HIS A 6 -3.42 -6.19 -9.79
CA HIS A 6 -4.72 -6.37 -9.15
C HIS A 6 -4.62 -6.33 -7.62
N LEU A 7 -3.59 -6.96 -7.05
CA LEU A 7 -3.34 -6.92 -5.60
C LEU A 7 -3.07 -5.50 -5.09
N VAL A 8 -2.35 -4.66 -5.84
CA VAL A 8 -2.17 -3.25 -5.45
C VAL A 8 -3.50 -2.51 -5.40
N VAL A 9 -4.35 -2.68 -6.43
CA VAL A 9 -5.67 -2.05 -6.49
C VAL A 9 -6.58 -2.58 -5.37
N ALA A 10 -6.61 -3.89 -5.16
CA ALA A 10 -7.42 -4.52 -4.12
C ALA A 10 -6.97 -4.07 -2.71
N LEU A 11 -5.67 -3.98 -2.43
CA LEU A 11 -5.16 -3.48 -1.15
C LEU A 11 -5.52 -2.01 -0.90
N ILE A 12 -5.47 -1.15 -1.93
CA ILE A 12 -5.93 0.24 -1.82
C ILE A 12 -7.43 0.27 -1.49
N ALA A 13 -8.24 -0.51 -2.23
CA ALA A 13 -9.67 -0.61 -1.98
C ALA A 13 -9.97 -1.10 -0.55
N LEU A 14 -9.25 -2.14 -0.11
CA LEU A 14 -9.39 -2.72 1.24
C LEU A 14 -9.08 -1.70 2.34
N VAL A 15 -8.03 -0.89 2.20
CA VAL A 15 -7.71 0.21 3.14
C VAL A 15 -8.82 1.24 3.17
N VAL A 16 -9.38 1.60 2.01
CA VAL A 16 -10.48 2.57 1.91
C VAL A 16 -11.76 2.02 2.52
N ILE A 17 -12.13 0.77 2.24
CA ILE A 17 -13.31 0.10 2.81
C ILE A 17 -13.18 0.02 4.33
N GLY A 18 -12.02 -0.38 4.87
CA GLY A 18 -11.75 -0.36 6.31
C GLY A 18 -11.88 1.03 6.92
N GLY A 19 -11.41 2.05 6.20
CA GLY A 19 -11.60 3.44 6.59
C GLY A 19 -13.06 3.88 6.59
N VAL A 20 -13.83 3.52 5.58
CA VAL A 20 -15.28 3.79 5.52
C VAL A 20 -16.00 3.07 6.66
N THR A 21 -15.69 1.80 6.90
CA THR A 21 -16.23 1.01 8.03
C THR A 21 -16.03 1.75 9.35
N ARG A 22 -14.86 2.35 9.53
CA ARG A 22 -14.52 3.11 10.72
C ARG A 22 -15.30 4.44 10.81
N VAL A 23 -15.32 5.24 9.73
CA VAL A 23 -16.00 6.54 9.67
C VAL A 23 -17.52 6.38 9.87
N MET A 24 -18.08 5.27 9.40
CA MET A 24 -19.50 4.94 9.57
C MET A 24 -19.80 4.25 10.92
N GLU A 25 -18.82 4.18 11.82
CA GLU A 25 -18.94 3.49 13.12
C GLU A 25 -19.44 2.04 12.97
N ALA A 26 -18.96 1.35 11.97
CA ALA A 26 -19.38 0.00 11.61
C ALA A 26 -18.41 -1.09 12.09
N GLY A 27 -17.27 -0.73 12.71
CA GLY A 27 -16.19 -1.67 13.01
C GLY A 27 -16.45 -2.69 14.14
N LEU A 28 -17.63 -2.65 14.78
CA LEU A 28 -18.13 -3.63 15.75
C LEU A 28 -19.59 -4.02 15.42
N ALA A 29 -20.00 -3.90 14.17
CA ALA A 29 -21.34 -4.30 13.74
C ALA A 29 -21.51 -5.83 13.68
N CYS A 30 -20.39 -6.57 13.49
CA CYS A 30 -20.31 -8.02 13.63
C CYS A 30 -19.76 -8.34 15.05
N PRO A 31 -20.53 -8.98 15.93
CA PRO A 31 -20.13 -9.18 17.33
C PRO A 31 -19.05 -10.25 17.53
N ASP A 32 -18.83 -11.10 16.54
CA ASP A 32 -17.92 -12.25 16.56
C ASP A 32 -16.88 -12.17 15.45
N TRP A 33 -15.85 -12.98 15.55
CA TRP A 33 -14.79 -13.14 14.55
C TRP A 33 -14.38 -14.63 14.50
N PRO A 34 -14.12 -15.22 13.33
CA PRO A 34 -14.08 -14.65 11.96
C PRO A 34 -15.45 -14.47 11.30
N LEU A 35 -16.49 -15.04 11.87
CA LEU A 35 -17.86 -14.98 11.38
C LEU A 35 -18.52 -13.63 11.69
N CYS A 36 -19.78 -13.49 11.30
CA CYS A 36 -20.62 -12.37 11.64
C CYS A 36 -22.00 -12.92 12.05
N TYR A 37 -22.39 -12.75 13.32
CA TYR A 37 -23.57 -13.40 13.92
C TYR A 37 -23.55 -14.95 13.74
N GLY A 38 -22.39 -15.56 13.96
CA GLY A 38 -22.21 -17.00 13.87
C GLY A 38 -22.30 -17.60 12.47
N SER A 39 -22.35 -16.76 11.42
CA SER A 39 -22.50 -17.22 10.03
C SER A 39 -21.56 -16.50 9.06
N LEU A 40 -21.31 -17.11 7.89
CA LEU A 40 -20.54 -16.48 6.81
C LEU A 40 -21.32 -15.33 6.15
N LEU A 41 -22.65 -15.42 6.11
CA LEU A 41 -23.54 -14.39 5.59
C LEU A 41 -24.60 -14.05 6.64
N PRO A 42 -24.61 -12.85 7.22
CA PRO A 42 -25.42 -12.49 8.38
C PRO A 42 -26.95 -12.51 8.18
N GLY A 43 -27.44 -12.71 6.96
CA GLY A 43 -28.87 -12.91 6.70
C GLY A 43 -29.75 -11.77 7.21
N ARG A 44 -30.61 -12.06 8.19
CA ARG A 44 -31.61 -11.10 8.73
C ARG A 44 -30.99 -9.90 9.46
N GLN A 45 -29.75 -10.02 9.95
CA GLN A 45 -29.03 -8.94 10.65
C GLN A 45 -28.39 -7.95 9.67
N MET A 46 -28.43 -8.24 8.36
CA MET A 46 -27.80 -7.40 7.34
C MET A 46 -28.40 -6.00 7.32
N ASN A 47 -27.56 -5.00 7.56
CA ASN A 47 -27.82 -3.59 7.40
C ASN A 47 -26.52 -2.93 6.89
N LEU A 48 -26.53 -1.62 6.63
CA LEU A 48 -25.36 -0.95 6.05
C LEU A 48 -24.09 -1.11 6.90
N LYS A 49 -24.17 -1.01 8.22
CA LYS A 49 -22.98 -1.15 9.08
C LYS A 49 -22.46 -2.60 9.08
N VAL A 50 -23.36 -3.57 9.23
CA VAL A 50 -23.03 -5.01 9.15
C VAL A 50 -22.44 -5.34 7.78
N PHE A 51 -23.04 -4.81 6.71
CA PHE A 51 -22.53 -5.02 5.34
C PHE A 51 -21.09 -4.48 5.18
N LEU A 52 -20.81 -3.27 5.65
CA LEU A 52 -19.47 -2.67 5.55
C LEU A 52 -18.40 -3.50 6.26
N GLU A 53 -18.67 -3.95 7.48
CA GLU A 53 -17.72 -4.76 8.23
C GLU A 53 -17.57 -6.17 7.64
N TRP A 54 -18.68 -6.82 7.32
CA TRP A 54 -18.68 -8.13 6.69
C TRP A 54 -17.94 -8.11 5.35
N PHE A 55 -18.23 -7.13 4.50
CA PHE A 55 -17.61 -6.99 3.19
C PHE A 55 -16.10 -6.71 3.30
N HIS A 56 -15.69 -5.88 4.28
CA HIS A 56 -14.28 -5.66 4.57
C HIS A 56 -13.55 -6.96 4.94
N ARG A 57 -14.16 -7.82 5.76
CA ARG A 57 -13.60 -9.13 6.11
C ARG A 57 -13.53 -10.08 4.92
N LEU A 58 -14.57 -10.10 4.09
CA LEU A 58 -14.61 -10.92 2.88
C LEU A 58 -13.53 -10.49 1.88
N ASP A 59 -13.40 -9.19 1.63
CA ASP A 59 -12.37 -8.64 0.74
C ASP A 59 -10.96 -8.94 1.26
N ALA A 60 -10.74 -8.81 2.58
CA ALA A 60 -9.48 -9.19 3.22
C ALA A 60 -9.14 -10.68 3.01
N PHE A 61 -10.14 -11.57 3.10
CA PHE A 61 -9.97 -12.99 2.82
C PHE A 61 -9.58 -13.24 1.36
N VAL A 62 -10.27 -12.60 0.41
CA VAL A 62 -9.97 -12.71 -1.03
C VAL A 62 -8.55 -12.23 -1.34
N VAL A 63 -8.13 -11.10 -0.77
CA VAL A 63 -6.75 -10.58 -0.89
C VAL A 63 -5.74 -11.56 -0.30
N GLY A 64 -6.04 -12.17 0.86
CA GLY A 64 -5.19 -13.18 1.49
C GLY A 64 -5.00 -14.41 0.59
N VAL A 65 -6.08 -14.92 0.00
CA VAL A 65 -6.03 -16.03 -0.98
C VAL A 65 -5.21 -15.64 -2.21
N ALA A 66 -5.40 -14.44 -2.75
CA ALA A 66 -4.64 -13.96 -3.91
C ALA A 66 -3.14 -13.82 -3.62
N LEU A 67 -2.75 -13.40 -2.42
CA LEU A 67 -1.35 -13.38 -1.96
C LEU A 67 -0.78 -14.78 -1.77
N LEU A 68 -1.58 -15.74 -1.27
CA LEU A 68 -1.19 -17.14 -1.19
C LEU A 68 -0.93 -17.72 -2.59
N VAL A 69 -1.81 -17.44 -3.56
CA VAL A 69 -1.63 -17.85 -4.96
C VAL A 69 -0.34 -17.22 -5.53
N LEU A 70 -0.08 -15.94 -5.27
CA LEU A 70 1.17 -15.28 -5.69
C LEU A 70 2.38 -16.00 -5.08
N GLY A 71 2.35 -16.31 -3.80
CA GLY A 71 3.42 -17.05 -3.10
C GLY A 71 3.66 -18.42 -3.72
N VAL A 72 2.62 -19.24 -3.83
CA VAL A 72 2.71 -20.60 -4.40
C VAL A 72 3.23 -20.57 -5.84
N VAL A 73 2.66 -19.74 -6.71
CA VAL A 73 3.07 -19.64 -8.12
C VAL A 73 4.51 -19.16 -8.24
N SER A 74 4.95 -18.21 -7.41
CA SER A 74 6.33 -17.70 -7.46
C SER A 74 7.35 -18.76 -7.03
N TRP A 75 7.02 -19.63 -6.08
CA TRP A 75 7.87 -20.76 -5.69
C TRP A 75 7.88 -21.89 -6.72
N LEU A 76 6.72 -22.24 -7.26
CA LEU A 76 6.61 -23.30 -8.29
C LEU A 76 7.35 -22.92 -9.58
N ARG A 77 7.36 -21.62 -9.93
CA ARG A 77 7.99 -21.10 -11.15
C ARG A 77 9.30 -20.36 -10.88
N ARG A 78 9.97 -20.62 -9.76
CA ARG A 78 11.18 -19.88 -9.34
C ARG A 78 12.34 -19.90 -10.34
N SER A 79 12.44 -20.95 -11.18
CA SER A 79 13.43 -21.04 -12.24
C SER A 79 13.15 -20.12 -13.44
N GLN A 80 11.92 -19.63 -13.59
CA GLN A 80 11.47 -18.77 -14.70
C GLN A 80 11.21 -17.33 -14.24
N LEU A 81 11.33 -17.06 -12.94
CA LEU A 81 11.02 -15.78 -12.33
C LEU A 81 12.27 -15.19 -11.66
N PRO A 82 12.34 -13.88 -11.44
CA PRO A 82 13.43 -13.29 -10.69
C PRO A 82 13.60 -13.95 -9.32
N GLY A 83 14.83 -14.33 -8.94
CA GLY A 83 15.12 -15.11 -7.73
C GLY A 83 14.67 -14.46 -6.42
N TRP A 84 14.51 -13.14 -6.39
CA TRP A 84 14.01 -12.39 -5.24
C TRP A 84 12.47 -12.48 -5.08
N LEU A 85 11.72 -12.77 -6.16
CA LEU A 85 10.26 -12.72 -6.15
C LEU A 85 9.59 -13.73 -5.19
N PRO A 86 10.02 -15.01 -5.12
CA PRO A 86 9.45 -15.96 -4.16
C PRO A 86 9.59 -15.48 -2.70
N TRP A 87 10.75 -14.91 -2.36
CA TRP A 87 11.00 -14.39 -1.01
C TRP A 87 10.15 -13.15 -0.69
N ALA A 88 10.05 -12.23 -1.64
CA ALA A 88 9.20 -11.05 -1.48
C ALA A 88 7.71 -11.42 -1.37
N ALA A 89 7.23 -12.39 -2.15
CA ALA A 89 5.86 -12.89 -2.06
C ALA A 89 5.60 -13.60 -0.72
N THR A 90 6.58 -14.37 -0.21
CA THR A 90 6.50 -15.00 1.13
C THR A 90 6.45 -13.94 2.22
N GLY A 91 7.26 -12.89 2.13
CA GLY A 91 7.22 -11.76 3.06
C GLY A 91 5.86 -11.04 3.06
N ALA A 92 5.28 -10.80 1.89
CA ALA A 92 3.95 -10.20 1.76
C ALA A 92 2.86 -11.13 2.35
N LEU A 93 2.97 -12.45 2.15
CA LEU A 93 2.06 -13.44 2.75
C LEU A 93 2.19 -13.47 4.28
N GLY A 94 3.42 -13.41 4.82
CA GLY A 94 3.63 -13.29 6.26
C GLY A 94 3.03 -12.00 6.83
N LEU A 95 3.19 -10.88 6.12
CA LEU A 95 2.65 -9.61 6.56
C LEU A 95 1.10 -9.58 6.50
N VAL A 96 0.46 -10.23 5.52
CA VAL A 96 -1.01 -10.34 5.50
C VAL A 96 -1.53 -11.28 6.58
N ALA A 97 -0.78 -12.29 6.98
CA ALA A 97 -1.16 -13.12 8.14
C ALA A 97 -1.14 -12.29 9.44
N VAL A 98 -0.11 -11.46 9.64
CA VAL A 98 -0.06 -10.49 10.76
C VAL A 98 -1.23 -9.50 10.67
N GLN A 99 -1.54 -9.01 9.46
CA GLN A 99 -2.68 -8.11 9.22
C GLN A 99 -4.01 -8.74 9.61
N GLY A 100 -4.23 -10.00 9.27
CA GLY A 100 -5.42 -10.76 9.67
C GLY A 100 -5.52 -10.94 11.19
N ALA A 101 -4.42 -11.26 11.86
CA ALA A 101 -4.36 -11.36 13.31
C ALA A 101 -4.67 -10.01 14.00
N LEU A 102 -4.06 -8.92 13.51
CA LEU A 102 -4.37 -7.56 14.00
C LEU A 102 -5.83 -7.19 13.73
N GLY A 103 -6.41 -7.60 12.58
CA GLY A 103 -7.82 -7.43 12.28
C GLY A 103 -8.73 -8.15 13.28
N ALA A 104 -8.38 -9.38 13.69
CA ALA A 104 -9.08 -10.08 14.77
C ALA A 104 -8.99 -9.31 16.10
N LEU A 105 -7.80 -8.82 16.44
CA LEU A 105 -7.57 -8.05 17.67
C LEU A 105 -8.34 -6.72 17.68
N THR A 106 -8.56 -6.07 16.53
CA THR A 106 -9.39 -4.85 16.49
C THR A 106 -10.83 -5.11 16.96
N VAL A 107 -11.38 -6.28 16.64
CA VAL A 107 -12.72 -6.69 17.08
C VAL A 107 -12.72 -7.15 18.53
N THR A 108 -11.84 -8.08 18.90
CA THR A 108 -11.81 -8.67 20.24
C THR A 108 -11.36 -7.69 21.33
N HIS A 109 -10.57 -6.67 20.99
CA HIS A 109 -10.16 -5.59 21.88
C HIS A 109 -11.01 -4.31 21.68
N LEU A 110 -12.23 -4.45 21.14
CA LEU A 110 -13.22 -3.38 21.04
C LEU A 110 -12.68 -2.07 20.46
N LEU A 111 -11.90 -2.17 19.38
CA LEU A 111 -11.28 -1.05 18.66
C LEU A 111 -10.26 -0.26 19.51
N GLU A 112 -9.50 -0.95 20.35
CA GLU A 112 -8.40 -0.32 21.08
C GLU A 112 -7.46 0.43 20.11
N ALA A 113 -7.06 1.67 20.49
CA ALA A 113 -6.31 2.56 19.61
C ALA A 113 -4.96 1.95 19.14
N SER A 114 -4.29 1.19 20.00
CA SER A 114 -3.03 0.51 19.69
C SER A 114 -3.21 -0.55 18.61
N THR A 115 -4.22 -1.42 18.72
CA THR A 115 -4.52 -2.49 17.76
C THR A 115 -4.96 -1.92 16.41
N VAL A 116 -5.83 -0.90 16.42
CA VAL A 116 -6.28 -0.22 15.18
C VAL A 116 -5.13 0.48 14.48
N THR A 117 -4.23 1.14 15.22
CA THR A 117 -3.07 1.83 14.64
C THR A 117 -2.06 0.83 14.08
N ALA A 118 -1.79 -0.29 14.77
CA ALA A 118 -0.94 -1.36 14.28
C ALA A 118 -1.52 -2.02 13.01
N HIS A 119 -2.83 -2.26 12.99
CA HIS A 119 -3.55 -2.77 11.83
C HIS A 119 -3.42 -1.82 10.63
N LEU A 120 -3.57 -0.52 10.81
CA LEU A 120 -3.34 0.47 9.77
C LEU A 120 -1.87 0.49 9.30
N ALA A 121 -0.90 0.41 10.22
CA ALA A 121 0.52 0.43 9.88
C ALA A 121 0.90 -0.74 8.97
N THR A 122 0.46 -1.95 9.30
CA THR A 122 0.72 -3.14 8.49
C THR A 122 -0.04 -3.12 7.16
N ALA A 123 -1.25 -2.55 7.11
CA ALA A 123 -1.98 -2.33 5.86
C ALA A 123 -1.24 -1.38 4.91
N LEU A 124 -0.74 -0.25 5.41
CA LEU A 124 0.06 0.71 4.61
C LEU A 124 1.39 0.09 4.16
N ALA A 125 2.03 -0.73 4.99
CA ALA A 125 3.24 -1.47 4.61
C ALA A 125 2.95 -2.48 3.48
N LEU A 126 1.81 -3.17 3.50
CA LEU A 126 1.37 -4.05 2.41
C LEU A 126 1.13 -3.26 1.11
N VAL A 127 0.43 -2.12 1.17
CA VAL A 127 0.18 -1.26 -0.01
C VAL A 127 1.51 -0.79 -0.61
N LEU A 128 2.40 -0.25 0.21
CA LEU A 128 3.73 0.22 -0.21
C LEU A 128 4.57 -0.91 -0.79
N GLY A 129 4.65 -2.03 -0.08
CA GLY A 129 5.45 -3.20 -0.47
C GLY A 129 4.95 -3.84 -1.75
N MET A 130 3.63 -4.01 -1.92
CA MET A 130 3.06 -4.60 -3.14
C MET A 130 3.19 -3.67 -4.35
N ALA A 131 3.06 -2.36 -4.16
CA ALA A 131 3.32 -1.39 -5.24
C ALA A 131 4.80 -1.38 -5.64
N ALA A 132 5.72 -1.47 -4.66
CA ALA A 132 7.15 -1.60 -4.91
C ALA A 132 7.49 -2.91 -5.62
N LEU A 133 6.94 -4.04 -5.16
CA LEU A 133 7.12 -5.35 -5.79
C LEU A 133 6.62 -5.37 -7.24
N HIS A 134 5.45 -4.81 -7.49
CA HIS A 134 4.90 -4.71 -8.85
C HIS A 134 5.82 -3.93 -9.79
N GLN A 135 6.33 -2.77 -9.36
CA GLN A 135 7.23 -1.95 -10.19
C GLN A 135 8.63 -2.56 -10.34
N ALA A 136 9.16 -3.21 -9.31
CA ALA A 136 10.41 -3.94 -9.40
C ALA A 136 10.30 -5.12 -10.38
N LEU A 137 9.16 -5.83 -10.36
CA LEU A 137 8.89 -6.92 -11.31
C LEU A 137 8.77 -6.41 -12.74
N LEU A 138 8.12 -5.28 -12.99
CA LEU A 138 8.08 -4.63 -14.29
C LEU A 138 9.49 -4.24 -14.76
N GLY A 139 10.32 -3.72 -13.86
CA GLY A 139 11.71 -3.38 -14.14
C GLY A 139 12.57 -4.60 -14.51
N SER A 140 12.35 -5.76 -13.85
CA SER A 140 13.05 -7.01 -14.15
C SER A 140 12.72 -7.59 -15.53
N LEU A 141 11.56 -7.24 -16.07
CA LEU A 141 11.10 -7.71 -17.38
C LEU A 141 11.40 -6.70 -18.50
N SER A 142 11.98 -5.56 -18.17
CA SER A 142 12.36 -4.56 -19.16
C SER A 142 13.60 -5.03 -19.94
N PRO A 143 13.61 -4.95 -21.28
CA PRO A 143 14.79 -5.33 -22.08
C PRO A 143 15.99 -4.39 -21.84
N GLU A 144 15.74 -3.14 -21.45
CA GLU A 144 16.78 -2.17 -21.13
C GLU A 144 16.96 -2.02 -19.61
N PRO A 145 18.20 -2.05 -19.11
CA PRO A 145 18.46 -1.79 -17.70
C PRO A 145 17.99 -0.38 -17.31
N LEU A 146 17.19 -0.29 -16.27
CA LEU A 146 16.77 1.01 -15.72
C LEU A 146 18.00 1.72 -15.13
N ALA A 147 18.26 2.95 -15.57
CA ALA A 147 19.32 3.78 -15.00
C ALA A 147 19.04 4.07 -13.51
N THR A 148 20.11 4.06 -12.69
CA THR A 148 19.96 4.38 -11.25
C THR A 148 19.77 5.86 -11.08
N PRO A 149 18.74 6.30 -10.33
CA PRO A 149 18.60 7.69 -9.97
C PRO A 149 19.78 8.17 -9.09
N PRO A 150 20.12 9.46 -9.13
CA PRO A 150 21.16 10.05 -8.28
C PRO A 150 20.88 9.84 -6.80
N LEU A 151 21.94 9.78 -5.97
CA LEU A 151 21.82 9.58 -4.52
C LEU A 151 20.86 10.58 -3.83
N PRO A 152 20.88 11.90 -4.13
CA PRO A 152 19.94 12.84 -3.52
C PRO A 152 18.48 12.46 -3.78
N TRP A 153 18.13 12.02 -5.00
CA TRP A 153 16.78 11.56 -5.32
C TRP A 153 16.40 10.32 -4.51
N ARG A 154 17.33 9.37 -4.39
CA ARG A 154 17.11 8.14 -3.63
C ARG A 154 16.87 8.42 -2.15
N LEU A 155 17.63 9.32 -1.55
CA LEU A 155 17.46 9.75 -0.15
C LEU A 155 16.13 10.47 0.04
N ALA A 156 15.73 11.35 -0.90
CA ALA A 156 14.42 12.01 -0.85
C ALA A 156 13.26 11.01 -0.98
N ALA A 157 13.39 10.00 -1.84
CA ALA A 157 12.39 8.94 -1.97
C ALA A 157 12.27 8.09 -0.68
N LEU A 158 13.39 7.76 -0.03
CA LEU A 158 13.39 7.07 1.27
C LEU A 158 12.74 7.94 2.35
N LEU A 159 13.10 9.23 2.41
CA LEU A 159 12.53 10.17 3.36
C LEU A 159 11.01 10.29 3.20
N ALA A 160 10.52 10.45 1.97
CA ALA A 160 9.08 10.47 1.69
C ALA A 160 8.40 9.17 2.10
N GLY A 161 9.06 8.02 1.87
CA GLY A 161 8.53 6.70 2.24
C GLY A 161 8.48 6.43 3.74
N VAL A 162 9.16 7.21 4.56
CA VAL A 162 9.03 7.19 6.03
C VAL A 162 8.00 8.21 6.49
N LEU A 163 8.12 9.46 6.03
CA LEU A 163 7.32 10.56 6.54
C LEU A 163 5.85 10.48 6.14
N VAL A 164 5.53 10.04 4.92
CA VAL A 164 4.14 9.95 4.47
C VAL A 164 3.36 8.85 5.20
N PRO A 165 3.84 7.59 5.31
CA PRO A 165 3.17 6.60 6.16
C PRO A 165 3.08 7.02 7.63
N ALA A 166 4.12 7.61 8.20
CA ALA A 166 4.10 8.12 9.57
C ALA A 166 2.99 9.19 9.75
N GLN A 167 2.83 10.09 8.79
CA GLN A 167 1.74 11.08 8.78
C GLN A 167 0.36 10.41 8.68
N CYS A 168 0.22 9.34 7.89
CA CYS A 168 -1.01 8.56 7.84
C CYS A 168 -1.34 7.91 9.19
N LEU A 169 -0.32 7.42 9.92
CA LEU A 169 -0.49 6.85 11.25
C LEU A 169 -0.92 7.89 12.29
N LEU A 170 -0.34 9.09 12.24
CA LEU A 170 -0.80 10.22 13.08
C LEU A 170 -2.26 10.56 12.80
N GLY A 171 -2.68 10.59 11.54
CA GLY A 171 -4.08 10.75 11.15
C GLY A 171 -4.96 9.59 11.63
N GLY A 172 -4.47 8.37 11.51
CA GLY A 172 -5.11 7.16 12.01
C GLY A 172 -5.32 7.19 13.52
N ALA A 173 -4.33 7.55 14.29
CA ALA A 173 -4.43 7.69 15.75
C ALA A 173 -5.46 8.75 16.15
N MET A 174 -5.48 9.91 15.45
CA MET A 174 -6.45 10.97 15.70
C MET A 174 -7.88 10.56 15.35
N ALA A 175 -8.07 9.78 14.32
CA ALA A 175 -9.39 9.34 13.86
C ALA A 175 -9.95 8.18 14.70
N SER A 176 -9.30 7.69 15.76
CA SER A 176 -9.93 6.78 16.73
C SER A 176 -11.06 7.54 17.45
N ARG A 177 -12.20 6.86 17.68
CA ARG A 177 -13.38 7.47 18.35
C ARG A 177 -12.99 8.21 19.62
N TRP A 178 -12.20 7.57 20.46
CA TRP A 178 -11.68 8.14 21.70
C TRP A 178 -10.83 9.41 21.48
N ALA A 179 -9.95 9.43 20.47
CA ALA A 179 -9.13 10.60 20.17
C ALA A 179 -9.95 11.72 19.55
N ALA A 180 -10.90 11.40 18.66
CA ALA A 180 -11.79 12.38 18.04
C ALA A 180 -12.68 13.07 19.07
N GLU A 181 -13.35 12.32 19.94
CA GLU A 181 -14.20 12.87 21.01
C GLU A 181 -13.42 13.79 21.95
N ARG A 182 -12.22 13.38 22.37
CA ARG A 182 -11.35 14.23 23.21
C ARG A 182 -10.83 15.45 22.47
N CYS A 183 -10.51 15.32 21.18
CA CYS A 183 -10.06 16.45 20.38
C CYS A 183 -11.16 17.50 20.20
N PHE A 184 -12.40 17.08 19.95
CA PHE A 184 -13.52 18.02 19.85
C PHE A 184 -13.85 18.67 21.20
N ALA A 185 -13.79 17.92 22.31
CA ALA A 185 -14.01 18.44 23.65
C ALA A 185 -12.89 19.40 24.11
N ALA A 186 -11.64 19.13 23.73
CA ALA A 186 -10.47 19.94 24.11
C ALA A 186 -10.21 21.15 23.18
N GLY A 187 -10.96 21.27 22.08
CA GLY A 187 -10.75 22.34 21.09
C GLY A 187 -9.34 22.33 20.51
N GLU A 188 -8.70 23.50 20.44
CA GLU A 188 -7.33 23.62 19.87
C GLU A 188 -6.24 22.94 20.70
N SER A 189 -6.53 22.51 21.93
CA SER A 189 -5.58 21.85 22.85
C SER A 189 -5.37 20.36 22.54
N CYS A 190 -6.00 19.81 21.49
CA CYS A 190 -5.83 18.42 21.10
C CYS A 190 -4.42 18.13 20.55
N ARG A 191 -3.61 17.45 21.37
CA ARG A 191 -2.22 17.09 21.00
C ARG A 191 -2.14 16.24 19.73
N TRP A 192 -3.05 15.30 19.51
CA TRP A 192 -3.06 14.44 18.33
C TRP A 192 -3.38 15.22 17.06
N LEU A 193 -4.34 16.13 17.10
CA LEU A 193 -4.64 17.02 16.00
C LEU A 193 -3.47 17.96 15.69
N LEU A 194 -2.84 18.51 16.73
CA LEU A 194 -1.66 19.36 16.57
C LEU A 194 -0.51 18.58 15.92
N LEU A 195 -0.20 17.38 16.40
CA LEU A 195 0.85 16.53 15.84
C LEU A 195 0.55 16.14 14.39
N HIS A 196 -0.70 15.82 14.07
CA HIS A 196 -1.10 15.53 12.68
C HIS A 196 -0.95 16.77 11.77
N ARG A 197 -1.34 17.95 12.23
CA ARG A 197 -1.17 19.20 11.46
C ARG A 197 0.29 19.58 11.29
N LEU A 198 1.12 19.46 12.33
CA LEU A 198 2.55 19.75 12.25
C LEU A 198 3.30 18.72 11.42
N GLY A 199 2.96 17.43 11.57
CA GLY A 199 3.55 16.33 10.80
C GLY A 199 3.23 16.39 9.30
N ALA A 200 2.18 17.09 8.90
CA ALA A 200 1.88 17.30 7.49
C ALA A 200 2.98 18.07 6.75
N TRP A 201 3.63 19.04 7.41
CA TRP A 201 4.68 19.85 6.80
C TRP A 201 5.90 19.02 6.35
N PRO A 202 6.56 18.21 7.21
CA PRO A 202 7.68 17.38 6.76
C PRO A 202 7.27 16.38 5.69
N ALA A 203 6.06 15.81 5.73
CA ALA A 203 5.56 14.91 4.69
C ALA A 203 5.40 15.65 3.34
N VAL A 204 4.77 16.83 3.32
CA VAL A 204 4.62 17.66 2.10
C VAL A 204 5.97 18.08 1.56
N LEU A 205 6.88 18.59 2.43
CA LEU A 205 8.20 19.05 2.03
C LEU A 205 9.06 17.92 1.44
N SER A 206 8.95 16.70 1.97
CA SER A 206 9.67 15.54 1.42
C SER A 206 9.22 15.20 0.00
N LEU A 207 7.91 15.28 -0.29
CA LEU A 207 7.37 15.05 -1.63
C LEU A 207 7.71 16.19 -2.59
N LEU A 208 7.71 17.42 -2.11
CA LEU A 208 8.16 18.59 -2.90
C LEU A 208 9.63 18.44 -3.27
N LEU A 209 10.50 18.12 -2.31
CA LEU A 209 11.91 17.86 -2.56
C LEU A 209 12.12 16.75 -3.58
N LEU A 210 11.39 15.61 -3.42
CA LEU A 210 11.46 14.50 -4.35
C LEU A 210 11.05 14.91 -5.77
N ALA A 211 9.99 15.70 -5.91
CA ALA A 211 9.54 16.20 -7.20
C ALA A 211 10.54 17.17 -7.84
N LEU A 212 11.10 18.11 -7.06
CA LEU A 212 12.14 19.04 -7.54
C LEU A 212 13.39 18.29 -8.04
N LEU A 213 13.88 17.32 -7.29
CA LEU A 213 14.99 16.48 -7.71
C LEU A 213 14.65 15.62 -8.94
N SER A 214 13.39 15.25 -9.10
CA SER A 214 12.91 14.49 -10.26
C SER A 214 12.94 15.33 -11.55
N LEU A 215 12.84 16.65 -11.49
CA LEU A 215 12.92 17.52 -12.68
C LEU A 215 14.30 17.47 -13.33
N ALA A 216 15.36 17.23 -12.54
CA ALA A 216 16.73 17.07 -13.03
C ALA A 216 17.04 15.66 -13.57
N LEU A 217 16.11 14.71 -13.52
CA LEU A 217 16.32 13.37 -14.04
C LEU A 217 16.36 13.36 -15.58
N PRO A 218 17.24 12.52 -16.21
CA PRO A 218 17.33 12.40 -17.65
C PRO A 218 16.04 11.84 -18.26
N ALA A 219 15.90 11.98 -19.58
CA ALA A 219 14.72 11.49 -20.32
C ALA A 219 14.48 10.00 -20.14
N SER A 220 15.53 9.18 -19.99
CA SER A 220 15.44 7.75 -19.70
C SER A 220 14.72 7.43 -18.38
N GLN A 221 14.61 8.40 -17.48
CA GLN A 221 13.91 8.31 -16.19
C GLN A 221 12.59 9.12 -16.15
N ALA A 222 12.04 9.46 -17.31
CA ALA A 222 10.83 10.28 -17.42
C ALA A 222 9.64 9.73 -16.61
N GLN A 223 9.56 8.41 -16.43
CA GLN A 223 8.48 7.81 -15.62
C GLN A 223 8.62 8.15 -14.13
N LEU A 224 9.84 8.15 -13.56
CA LEU A 224 10.07 8.60 -12.18
C LEU A 224 9.65 10.06 -12.01
N ARG A 225 10.00 10.91 -12.96
CA ARG A 225 9.57 12.32 -12.98
C ARG A 225 8.06 12.45 -12.99
N ARG A 226 7.35 11.72 -13.89
CA ARG A 226 5.88 11.75 -13.97
C ARG A 226 5.23 11.30 -12.66
N LEU A 227 5.68 10.19 -12.07
CA LEU A 227 5.14 9.69 -10.82
C LEU A 227 5.38 10.68 -9.66
N SER A 228 6.55 11.32 -9.59
CA SER A 228 6.85 12.31 -8.56
C SER A 228 5.99 13.58 -8.72
N LEU A 229 5.67 14.00 -9.94
CA LEU A 229 4.76 15.12 -10.19
C LEU A 229 3.31 14.77 -9.85
N VAL A 230 2.88 13.52 -10.13
CA VAL A 230 1.56 13.03 -9.68
C VAL A 230 1.48 13.03 -8.16
N ALA A 231 2.57 12.72 -7.44
CA ALA A 231 2.60 12.81 -5.97
C ALA A 231 2.32 14.23 -5.46
N LEU A 232 2.78 15.28 -6.16
CA LEU A 232 2.45 16.66 -5.80
C LEU A 232 0.97 17.00 -5.97
N LEU A 233 0.34 16.51 -7.03
CA LEU A 233 -1.11 16.67 -7.22
C LEU A 233 -1.90 15.98 -6.13
N LEU A 234 -1.51 14.74 -5.80
CA LEU A 234 -2.16 13.97 -4.75
C LEU A 234 -1.95 14.61 -3.36
N VAL A 235 -0.76 15.14 -3.06
CA VAL A 235 -0.54 15.80 -1.76
C VAL A 235 -1.30 17.10 -1.65
N ALA A 236 -1.47 17.87 -2.74
CA ALA A 236 -2.32 19.05 -2.75
C ALA A 236 -3.79 18.68 -2.46
N ALA A 237 -4.31 17.64 -3.13
CA ALA A 237 -5.64 17.10 -2.86
C ALA A 237 -5.76 16.60 -1.41
N GLN A 238 -4.74 15.91 -0.89
CA GLN A 238 -4.71 15.39 0.47
C GLN A 238 -4.82 16.51 1.51
N VAL A 239 -4.04 17.58 1.35
CA VAL A 239 -4.10 18.76 2.25
C VAL A 239 -5.47 19.43 2.15
N GLY A 240 -5.98 19.65 0.93
CA GLY A 240 -7.30 20.23 0.71
C GLY A 240 -8.44 19.44 1.36
N LEU A 241 -8.44 18.11 1.18
CA LEU A 241 -9.42 17.21 1.82
C LEU A 241 -9.27 17.19 3.33
N GLY A 242 -8.05 17.24 3.87
CA GLY A 242 -7.80 17.33 5.31
C GLY A 242 -8.36 18.62 5.91
N ILE A 243 -8.12 19.77 5.28
CA ILE A 243 -8.69 21.05 5.70
C ILE A 243 -10.22 21.02 5.63
N LEU A 244 -10.77 20.46 4.55
CA LEU A 244 -12.23 20.35 4.37
C LEU A 244 -12.84 19.44 5.44
N SER A 245 -12.22 18.29 5.74
CA SER A 245 -12.68 17.38 6.80
C SER A 245 -12.77 18.08 8.16
N LEU A 246 -11.76 18.89 8.51
CA LEU A 246 -11.76 19.66 9.76
C LEU A 246 -12.82 20.76 9.76
N ARG A 247 -12.96 21.52 8.66
CA ARG A 247 -13.99 22.58 8.55
C ARG A 247 -15.40 22.03 8.67
N LEU A 248 -15.64 20.85 8.14
CA LEU A 248 -16.92 20.15 8.22
C LEU A 248 -17.07 19.33 9.51
N GLN A 249 -16.14 19.43 10.44
CA GLN A 249 -16.19 18.70 11.73
C GLN A 249 -16.44 17.19 11.55
N LEU A 250 -15.90 16.60 10.48
CA LEU A 250 -16.08 15.19 10.07
C LEU A 250 -17.54 14.79 9.77
N ALA A 251 -18.45 15.74 9.61
CA ALA A 251 -19.87 15.49 9.38
C ALA A 251 -20.18 14.80 8.03
N LEU A 252 -19.25 14.86 7.06
CA LEU A 252 -19.40 14.22 5.74
C LEU A 252 -18.46 13.02 5.60
N PRO A 253 -18.95 11.78 5.80
CA PRO A 253 -18.16 10.55 5.67
C PRO A 253 -17.42 10.43 4.33
N ALA A 254 -18.04 10.90 3.23
CA ALA A 254 -17.45 10.87 1.90
C ALA A 254 -16.15 11.68 1.79
N VAL A 255 -16.06 12.84 2.46
CA VAL A 255 -14.85 13.67 2.46
C VAL A 255 -13.71 12.98 3.21
N THR A 256 -14.02 12.37 4.37
CA THR A 256 -13.05 11.62 5.15
C THR A 256 -12.59 10.35 4.40
N ALA A 257 -13.50 9.65 3.72
CA ALA A 257 -13.17 8.51 2.88
C ALA A 257 -12.29 8.91 1.69
N ALA A 258 -12.58 10.04 1.03
CA ALA A 258 -11.74 10.58 -0.03
C ALA A 258 -10.34 10.96 0.46
N HIS A 259 -10.23 11.55 1.67
CA HIS A 259 -8.94 11.85 2.31
C HIS A 259 -8.13 10.56 2.55
N GLN A 260 -8.77 9.47 2.98
CA GLN A 260 -8.10 8.17 3.17
C GLN A 260 -7.71 7.51 1.85
N LEU A 261 -8.55 7.62 0.81
CA LEU A 261 -8.22 7.12 -0.52
C LEU A 261 -6.96 7.81 -1.08
N VAL A 262 -6.89 9.14 -0.99
CA VAL A 262 -5.73 9.88 -1.48
C VAL A 262 -4.48 9.54 -0.67
N ALA A 263 -4.59 9.32 0.65
CA ALA A 263 -3.50 8.84 1.48
C ALA A 263 -2.98 7.47 1.02
N ALA A 264 -3.87 6.50 0.78
CA ALA A 264 -3.51 5.17 0.29
C ALA A 264 -2.86 5.22 -1.11
N LEU A 265 -3.37 6.08 -2.01
CA LEU A 265 -2.77 6.33 -3.33
C LEU A 265 -1.37 6.94 -3.23
N LEU A 266 -1.13 7.88 -2.31
CA LEU A 266 0.19 8.44 -2.06
C LEU A 266 1.17 7.36 -1.58
N VAL A 267 0.77 6.50 -0.64
CA VAL A 267 1.60 5.40 -0.16
C VAL A 267 1.90 4.40 -1.28
N ALA A 268 0.92 4.03 -2.09
CA ALA A 268 1.12 3.16 -3.25
C ALA A 268 2.07 3.80 -4.29
N LEU A 269 1.93 5.10 -4.54
CA LEU A 269 2.79 5.82 -5.48
C LEU A 269 4.24 5.89 -4.99
N ILE A 270 4.46 6.09 -3.69
CA ILE A 270 5.81 6.03 -3.09
C ILE A 270 6.37 4.62 -3.22
N GLY A 271 5.58 3.59 -2.95
CA GLY A 271 5.97 2.20 -3.20
C GLY A 271 6.38 1.97 -4.65
N ALA A 272 5.62 2.50 -5.60
CA ALA A 272 5.95 2.42 -7.03
C ALA A 272 7.29 3.13 -7.37
N LEU A 273 7.53 4.31 -6.78
CA LEU A 273 8.80 5.04 -6.91
C LEU A 273 9.96 4.23 -6.31
N TRP A 274 9.76 3.57 -5.18
CA TRP A 274 10.77 2.70 -4.57
C TRP A 274 11.08 1.49 -5.44
N GLY A 275 10.06 0.78 -5.90
CA GLY A 275 10.24 -0.40 -6.76
C GLY A 275 11.00 -0.09 -8.03
N ARG A 276 10.76 1.09 -8.61
CA ARG A 276 11.40 1.50 -9.86
C ARG A 276 12.75 2.19 -9.68
N GLY A 277 12.94 2.94 -8.60
CA GLY A 277 14.12 3.78 -8.40
C GLY A 277 15.12 3.26 -7.38
N LEU A 278 14.72 2.46 -6.40
CA LEU A 278 15.58 1.97 -5.32
C LEU A 278 15.85 0.48 -5.42
N LEU A 279 14.82 -0.33 -5.74
CA LEU A 279 14.96 -1.78 -5.84
C LEU A 279 15.47 -2.10 -7.24
N ARG A 280 16.78 -2.32 -7.36
CA ARG A 280 17.35 -2.84 -8.60
C ARG A 280 17.08 -4.35 -8.66
N PRO A 281 16.40 -4.84 -9.68
CA PRO A 281 16.59 -6.24 -10.06
C PRO A 281 18.07 -6.40 -10.47
N SER A 282 18.78 -7.32 -9.84
CA SER A 282 20.02 -7.82 -10.43
C SER A 282 19.73 -8.14 -11.89
N SER A 283 20.63 -7.70 -12.80
CA SER A 283 20.60 -8.10 -14.21
C SER A 283 20.16 -9.56 -14.31
N PRO A 284 19.31 -9.94 -15.28
CA PRO A 284 19.00 -11.35 -15.48
C PRO A 284 20.34 -12.09 -15.47
N ALA A 285 20.51 -13.05 -14.54
CA ALA A 285 21.59 -13.98 -14.65
C ALA A 285 21.56 -14.43 -16.11
N GLU A 286 22.67 -14.27 -16.83
CA GLU A 286 22.78 -14.71 -18.22
C GLU A 286 22.09 -16.06 -18.29
N ILE A 287 20.92 -16.09 -18.95
CA ILE A 287 20.32 -17.36 -19.32
C ILE A 287 21.43 -17.97 -20.17
N PRO A 288 22.05 -19.10 -19.76
CA PRO A 288 23.08 -19.70 -20.58
C PRO A 288 22.47 -19.80 -21.97
N SER A 289 23.04 -19.08 -22.92
CA SER A 289 22.61 -19.20 -24.31
C SER A 289 22.84 -20.68 -24.62
N ILE A 290 21.78 -21.44 -24.76
CA ILE A 290 21.81 -22.72 -25.40
C ILE A 290 22.08 -22.37 -26.89
N ALA A 291 23.31 -21.99 -27.15
CA ALA A 291 23.81 -21.94 -28.53
C ALA A 291 23.67 -23.38 -29.03
N PRO A 292 22.89 -23.63 -30.07
CA PRO A 292 22.87 -24.95 -30.68
C PRO A 292 24.33 -25.28 -31.05
N SER A 293 24.84 -26.39 -30.49
CA SER A 293 26.21 -26.82 -30.76
C SER A 293 26.38 -26.95 -32.28
N PRO A 294 27.41 -26.33 -32.90
CA PRO A 294 27.61 -26.39 -34.35
C PRO A 294 27.92 -27.78 -34.88
N SER A 295 28.00 -28.81 -34.00
CA SER A 295 28.50 -30.13 -34.36
C SER A 295 27.45 -31.09 -34.96
N LEU A 296 26.18 -30.78 -34.98
CA LEU A 296 25.16 -31.70 -35.51
C LEU A 296 24.70 -31.39 -36.95
N TYR A 297 25.10 -30.24 -37.51
CA TYR A 297 24.78 -29.90 -38.92
C TYR A 297 25.86 -30.20 -39.93
N SER A 298 27.08 -30.54 -39.50
CA SER A 298 28.19 -30.84 -40.47
C SER A 298 28.33 -32.31 -40.84
N GLU A 299 27.67 -33.23 -40.10
CA GLU A 299 27.73 -34.68 -40.47
C GLU A 299 26.60 -35.11 -41.41
N ALA A 300 25.51 -34.33 -41.51
CA ALA A 300 24.40 -34.69 -42.43
C ALA A 300 24.61 -34.27 -43.90
N LEU A 301 25.72 -33.63 -44.23
CA LEU A 301 26.05 -33.23 -45.63
C LEU A 301 27.28 -33.94 -46.19
N ARG A 302 27.76 -34.99 -45.55
CA ARG A 302 28.86 -35.85 -46.07
C ARG A 302 28.48 -37.34 -46.11
N GLY A 303 27.26 -37.65 -46.41
CA GLY A 303 26.79 -39.00 -46.73
C GLY A 303 26.07 -39.01 -48.06
#